data_5cb71acf8c34be46b76a06445bf1f980
#
_entry.id   5cb71acf8c34be46b76a06445bf1f980
#
_cell.length_a   1.000
_cell.length_b   1.000
_cell.length_c   1.000
_cell.angle_alpha   90.00
_cell.angle_beta   90.00
_cell.angle_gamma   90.00
#
_symmetry.space_group_name_H-M   'P 1'
#
loop_
_entity.id
_entity.type
_entity.pdbx_description
1 polymer ?
#
loop_
_entity_poly.entity_id
_entity_poly.type
_entity_poly.pdbx_seq_one_letter_code
_entity_poly.pdbx_strand_id
1 'polypeptide(L)'
;MLAEERFALILDLLARQRTATVQELCEALNASESTIRRDLNELDKQGKLNKVHGGATLPDSPFRTDEPTKAAKEELAVSQKQSIAQAAAELILPEDFIYLDAGSSTLALARALSGPALNASYVTNGVAHARLLAQKGCRVFLPGGLLRPQTEAIIGAAALTAIQQYNFTKAFMGANGVALGSGFTTPDPEEAAVKAAALHRAREAWFLVDDTKFAQVYPAVICDLHSGAILTNKCPNPKYRQYTLIKETEV
;
A
#
# COMPACT_ATOMS: atom_id res chain seq x y z
N MET A 1 35.68 0.84 -2.45
CA MET A 1 34.19 0.75 -2.33
C MET A 1 33.56 1.73 -3.30
N LEU A 2 32.66 1.27 -4.16
CA LEU A 2 31.94 2.10 -5.12
C LEU A 2 30.93 3.02 -4.38
N ALA A 3 30.54 4.12 -5.00
CA ALA A 3 29.59 5.07 -4.38
C ALA A 3 28.24 4.41 -4.06
N GLU A 4 27.71 3.59 -4.97
CA GLU A 4 26.45 2.88 -4.79
C GLU A 4 26.48 1.88 -3.63
N GLU A 5 27.61 1.19 -3.43
CA GLU A 5 27.80 0.29 -2.28
C GLU A 5 27.81 1.07 -0.97
N ARG A 6 28.48 2.24 -0.93
CA ARG A 6 28.48 3.10 0.26
C ARG A 6 27.07 3.63 0.56
N PHE A 7 26.34 4.06 -0.47
CA PHE A 7 24.95 4.51 -0.30
C PHE A 7 24.07 3.43 0.33
N ALA A 8 24.19 2.19 -0.14
CA ALA A 8 23.46 1.07 0.41
C ALA A 8 23.80 0.84 1.90
N LEU A 9 25.08 0.89 2.26
CA LEU A 9 25.55 0.69 3.62
C LEU A 9 25.15 1.85 4.55
N ILE A 10 25.19 3.11 4.08
CA ILE A 10 24.69 4.27 4.82
C ILE A 10 23.21 4.09 5.16
N LEU A 11 22.39 3.73 4.17
CA LEU A 11 20.95 3.54 4.36
C LEU A 11 20.65 2.33 5.25
N ASP A 12 21.41 1.25 5.17
CA ASP A 12 21.25 0.08 6.05
C ASP A 12 21.59 0.43 7.51
N LEU A 13 22.67 1.19 7.73
CA LEU A 13 23.05 1.64 9.08
C LEU A 13 21.99 2.57 9.67
N LEU A 14 21.48 3.52 8.88
CA LEU A 14 20.38 4.39 9.29
C LEU A 14 19.06 3.61 9.52
N ALA A 15 18.82 2.53 8.77
CA ALA A 15 17.66 1.67 8.99
C ALA A 15 17.67 0.99 10.36
N ARG A 16 18.87 0.65 10.85
CA ARG A 16 19.06 0.00 12.17
C ARG A 16 19.04 0.99 13.33
N GLN A 17 19.67 2.16 13.14
CA GLN A 17 19.93 3.10 14.24
C GLN A 17 19.06 4.36 14.21
N ARG A 18 18.26 4.57 13.15
CA ARG A 18 17.46 5.76 12.87
C ARG A 18 18.27 7.04 12.61
N THR A 19 19.41 7.19 13.26
CA THR A 19 20.33 8.34 13.14
C THR A 19 21.77 7.84 13.09
N ALA A 20 22.63 8.55 12.36
CA ALA A 20 24.07 8.31 12.39
C ALA A 20 24.81 9.63 12.22
N THR A 21 25.87 9.82 13.00
CA THR A 21 26.79 10.95 12.84
C THR A 21 27.74 10.71 11.66
N VAL A 22 28.30 11.80 11.12
CA VAL A 22 29.33 11.70 10.08
C VAL A 22 30.51 10.87 10.57
N GLN A 23 30.88 11.01 11.85
CA GLN A 23 32.00 10.26 12.42
C GLN A 23 31.72 8.75 12.45
N GLU A 24 30.56 8.32 12.95
CA GLU A 24 30.14 6.91 12.95
C GLU A 24 30.10 6.31 11.54
N LEU A 25 29.64 7.10 10.57
CA LEU A 25 29.64 6.69 9.17
C LEU A 25 31.04 6.57 8.59
N CYS A 26 31.96 7.47 8.94
CA CYS A 26 33.37 7.39 8.54
C CYS A 26 34.03 6.12 9.07
N GLU A 27 33.83 5.81 10.36
CA GLU A 27 34.38 4.63 11.01
C GLU A 27 33.78 3.33 10.43
N ALA A 28 32.44 3.27 10.31
CA ALA A 28 31.76 2.08 9.81
C ALA A 28 32.08 1.74 8.35
N LEU A 29 32.33 2.76 7.52
CA LEU A 29 32.53 2.61 6.08
C LEU A 29 33.99 2.77 5.64
N ASN A 30 34.89 3.05 6.58
CA ASN A 30 36.30 3.37 6.33
C ASN A 30 36.46 4.40 5.20
N ALA A 31 35.72 5.51 5.30
CA ALA A 31 35.68 6.58 4.29
C ALA A 31 36.00 7.94 4.92
N SER A 32 36.55 8.86 4.11
CA SER A 32 36.85 10.20 4.59
C SER A 32 35.56 11.01 4.85
N GLU A 33 35.63 11.98 5.77
CA GLU A 33 34.53 12.86 6.09
C GLU A 33 33.98 13.62 4.86
N SER A 34 34.88 14.06 3.98
CA SER A 34 34.48 14.74 2.73
C SER A 34 33.70 13.82 1.79
N THR A 35 34.05 12.54 1.74
CA THR A 35 33.33 11.53 0.97
C THR A 35 31.95 11.29 1.56
N ILE A 36 31.87 11.04 2.86
CA ILE A 36 30.59 10.81 3.56
C ILE A 36 29.67 12.03 3.42
N ARG A 37 30.17 13.26 3.62
CA ARG A 37 29.36 14.48 3.45
C ARG A 37 28.80 14.63 2.03
N ARG A 38 29.56 14.23 1.00
CA ARG A 38 29.10 14.24 -0.39
C ARG A 38 28.01 13.18 -0.61
N ASP A 39 28.24 11.98 -0.10
CA ASP A 39 27.29 10.87 -0.20
C ASP A 39 25.97 11.21 0.51
N LEU A 40 26.04 11.81 1.71
CA LEU A 40 24.84 12.28 2.44
C LEU A 40 24.09 13.37 1.67
N ASN A 41 24.82 14.31 1.02
CA ASN A 41 24.18 15.34 0.20
C ASN A 41 23.43 14.73 -1.00
N GLU A 42 24.02 13.72 -1.63
CA GLU A 42 23.40 13.04 -2.78
C GLU A 42 22.17 12.24 -2.36
N LEU A 43 22.26 11.50 -1.26
CA LEU A 43 21.14 10.74 -0.72
C LEU A 43 19.99 11.64 -0.19
N ASP A 44 20.32 12.80 0.37
CA ASP A 44 19.36 13.81 0.80
C ASP A 44 18.61 14.41 -0.40
N LYS A 45 19.32 14.78 -1.48
CA LYS A 45 18.71 15.22 -2.74
C LYS A 45 17.79 14.18 -3.34
N GLN A 46 18.12 12.89 -3.17
CA GLN A 46 17.29 11.77 -3.62
C GLN A 46 16.13 11.46 -2.66
N GLY A 47 15.98 12.21 -1.55
CA GLY A 47 14.94 11.99 -0.54
C GLY A 47 15.08 10.67 0.23
N LYS A 48 16.27 10.03 0.17
CA LYS A 48 16.51 8.74 0.83
C LYS A 48 16.91 8.85 2.30
N LEU A 49 17.35 10.02 2.72
CA LEU A 49 17.64 10.39 4.10
C LEU A 49 17.41 11.89 4.29
N ASN A 50 17.37 12.34 5.55
CA ASN A 50 17.41 13.75 5.91
C ASN A 50 18.80 14.05 6.46
N LYS A 51 19.54 14.93 5.78
CA LYS A 51 20.81 15.42 6.29
C LYS A 51 20.56 16.42 7.43
N VAL A 52 21.19 16.18 8.58
CA VAL A 52 21.13 17.06 9.76
C VAL A 52 22.52 17.61 10.08
N HIS A 53 22.61 18.56 11.03
CA HIS A 53 23.90 19.08 11.47
C HIS A 53 24.72 17.95 12.11
N GLY A 54 25.85 17.60 11.49
CA GLY A 54 26.77 16.57 12.01
C GLY A 54 26.43 15.12 11.64
N GLY A 55 25.40 14.85 10.82
CA GLY A 55 25.03 13.49 10.44
C GLY A 55 23.85 13.39 9.51
N ALA A 56 23.15 12.26 9.59
CA ALA A 56 21.92 12.00 8.86
C ALA A 56 20.92 11.23 9.71
N THR A 57 19.65 11.41 9.39
CA THR A 57 18.55 10.59 9.91
C THR A 57 17.85 9.93 8.73
N LEU A 58 17.25 8.76 8.95
CA LEU A 58 16.23 8.36 7.98
C LEU A 58 15.17 9.47 7.94
N PRO A 59 14.61 9.77 6.75
CA PRO A 59 13.36 10.49 6.74
C PRO A 59 12.46 9.71 7.71
N ASP A 60 11.93 10.36 8.72
CA ASP A 60 10.85 9.77 9.48
C ASP A 60 9.86 9.32 8.41
N SER A 61 9.64 8.01 8.31
CA SER A 61 8.49 7.54 7.55
C SER A 61 7.35 8.30 8.19
N PRO A 62 6.74 9.28 7.51
CA PRO A 62 5.89 10.21 8.21
C PRO A 62 4.78 9.37 8.83
N PHE A 63 4.89 9.16 10.13
CA PHE A 63 3.83 8.54 10.89
C PHE A 63 2.66 9.50 10.83
N ARG A 64 1.68 9.13 10.03
CA ARG A 64 0.51 9.96 9.76
C ARG A 64 -0.66 9.47 10.59
N THR A 65 -1.31 10.40 11.24
CA THR A 65 -2.56 10.16 11.97
C THR A 65 -3.77 10.77 11.25
N ASP A 66 -3.50 11.66 10.27
CA ASP A 66 -4.53 12.30 9.47
C ASP A 66 -5.14 11.31 8.45
N GLU A 67 -6.44 11.33 8.34
CA GLU A 67 -7.16 10.57 7.33
C GLU A 67 -7.91 11.53 6.39
N PRO A 68 -7.42 11.72 5.15
CA PRO A 68 -8.18 12.43 4.15
C PRO A 68 -9.51 11.74 3.87
N THR A 69 -10.57 12.52 3.67
CA THR A 69 -11.88 11.98 3.30
C THR A 69 -11.80 11.16 2.01
N LYS A 70 -12.77 10.28 1.79
CA LYS A 70 -12.85 9.49 0.55
C LYS A 70 -12.86 10.39 -0.69
N ALA A 71 -13.64 11.48 -0.68
CA ALA A 71 -13.69 12.44 -1.77
C ALA A 71 -12.32 13.04 -2.07
N ALA A 72 -11.60 13.52 -1.05
CA ALA A 72 -10.24 14.03 -1.22
C ALA A 72 -9.28 12.95 -1.76
N LYS A 73 -9.40 11.70 -1.27
CA LYS A 73 -8.58 10.58 -1.79
C LYS A 73 -8.90 10.26 -3.25
N GLU A 74 -10.13 10.43 -3.72
CA GLU A 74 -10.52 10.17 -5.12
C GLU A 74 -9.87 11.18 -6.09
N GLU A 75 -9.66 12.42 -5.67
CA GLU A 75 -9.01 13.47 -6.46
C GLU A 75 -7.48 13.35 -6.51
N LEU A 76 -6.88 12.58 -5.60
CA LEU A 76 -5.43 12.38 -5.56
C LEU A 76 -4.98 11.23 -6.46
N ALA A 77 -3.87 11.41 -7.18
CA ALA A 77 -3.22 10.38 -7.99
C ALA A 77 -4.19 9.67 -8.97
N VAL A 78 -5.04 10.43 -9.65
CA VAL A 78 -6.14 9.89 -10.48
C VAL A 78 -5.60 9.03 -11.61
N SER A 79 -4.60 9.50 -12.36
CA SER A 79 -4.00 8.77 -13.48
C SER A 79 -3.32 7.48 -13.03
N GLN A 80 -2.60 7.54 -11.90
CA GLN A 80 -1.95 6.36 -11.32
C GLN A 80 -2.99 5.31 -10.91
N LYS A 81 -4.06 5.72 -10.24
CA LYS A 81 -5.14 4.79 -9.87
C LYS A 81 -5.85 4.21 -11.08
N GLN A 82 -6.00 4.96 -12.16
CA GLN A 82 -6.59 4.46 -13.41
C GLN A 82 -5.71 3.39 -14.06
N SER A 83 -4.40 3.61 -14.19
CA SER A 83 -3.49 2.61 -14.75
C SER A 83 -3.43 1.34 -13.88
N ILE A 84 -3.35 1.50 -12.55
CA ILE A 84 -3.40 0.38 -11.60
C ILE A 84 -4.73 -0.37 -11.71
N ALA A 85 -5.85 0.33 -11.81
CA ALA A 85 -7.18 -0.26 -11.94
C ALA A 85 -7.35 -1.07 -13.23
N GLN A 86 -6.84 -0.58 -14.36
CA GLN A 86 -6.87 -1.29 -15.64
C GLN A 86 -6.07 -2.60 -15.54
N ALA A 87 -4.83 -2.53 -15.04
CA ALA A 87 -3.99 -3.71 -14.86
C ALA A 87 -4.56 -4.71 -13.84
N ALA A 88 -5.28 -4.23 -12.81
CA ALA A 88 -5.97 -5.09 -11.86
C ALA A 88 -7.20 -5.79 -12.48
N ALA A 89 -7.94 -5.09 -13.33
CA ALA A 89 -9.10 -5.66 -14.03
C ALA A 89 -8.72 -6.83 -14.95
N GLU A 90 -7.53 -6.80 -15.55
CA GLU A 90 -6.99 -7.89 -16.38
C GLU A 90 -6.67 -9.17 -15.60
N LEU A 91 -6.52 -9.07 -14.26
CA LEU A 91 -6.27 -10.22 -13.40
C LEU A 91 -7.57 -10.98 -13.04
N ILE A 92 -8.73 -10.43 -13.38
CA ILE A 92 -10.03 -10.96 -12.98
C ILE A 92 -10.59 -11.90 -14.05
N LEU A 93 -10.89 -13.12 -13.63
CA LEU A 93 -11.51 -14.14 -14.45
C LEU A 93 -13.03 -14.21 -14.20
N PRO A 94 -13.84 -14.68 -15.16
CA PRO A 94 -15.31 -14.73 -15.02
C PRO A 94 -15.80 -15.57 -13.86
N GLU A 95 -15.06 -16.61 -13.49
CA GLU A 95 -15.38 -17.55 -12.41
C GLU A 95 -14.85 -17.11 -11.04
N ASP A 96 -14.17 -15.98 -10.95
CA ASP A 96 -13.61 -15.51 -9.69
C ASP A 96 -14.69 -15.12 -8.68
N PHE A 97 -14.38 -15.40 -7.41
CA PHE A 97 -15.10 -14.91 -6.25
C PHE A 97 -14.19 -13.94 -5.49
N ILE A 98 -14.49 -12.66 -5.62
CA ILE A 98 -13.55 -11.58 -5.32
C ILE A 98 -13.98 -10.80 -4.08
N TYR A 99 -13.00 -10.52 -3.20
CA TYR A 99 -13.15 -9.45 -2.23
C TYR A 99 -12.62 -8.13 -2.81
N LEU A 100 -13.45 -7.08 -2.76
CA LEU A 100 -13.09 -5.74 -3.19
C LEU A 100 -13.25 -4.76 -2.02
N ASP A 101 -12.15 -4.24 -1.54
CA ASP A 101 -12.09 -3.33 -0.39
C ASP A 101 -12.73 -1.95 -0.67
N ALA A 102 -13.11 -1.24 0.39
CA ALA A 102 -13.73 0.09 0.31
C ALA A 102 -12.71 1.24 0.16
N GLY A 103 -11.77 1.16 -0.79
CA GLY A 103 -10.76 2.18 -1.02
C GLY A 103 -10.97 2.98 -2.32
N SER A 104 -10.33 4.15 -2.47
CA SER A 104 -10.41 4.92 -3.72
C SER A 104 -9.72 4.23 -4.90
N SER A 105 -8.63 3.49 -4.67
CA SER A 105 -7.97 2.69 -5.72
C SER A 105 -8.83 1.50 -6.16
N THR A 106 -9.48 0.84 -5.22
CA THR A 106 -10.41 -0.26 -5.51
C THR A 106 -11.72 0.23 -6.11
N LEU A 107 -12.16 1.45 -5.82
CA LEU A 107 -13.27 2.09 -6.52
C LEU A 107 -12.90 2.38 -7.98
N ALA A 108 -11.67 2.81 -8.24
CA ALA A 108 -11.18 2.95 -9.61
C ALA A 108 -11.19 1.60 -10.35
N LEU A 109 -10.82 0.49 -9.68
CA LEU A 109 -10.95 -0.86 -10.24
C LEU A 109 -12.42 -1.18 -10.57
N ALA A 110 -13.35 -0.94 -9.65
CA ALA A 110 -14.79 -1.17 -9.90
C ALA A 110 -15.30 -0.36 -11.11
N ARG A 111 -14.77 0.86 -11.32
CA ARG A 111 -15.07 1.68 -12.52
C ARG A 111 -14.48 1.07 -13.80
N ALA A 112 -13.27 0.53 -13.74
CA ALA A 112 -12.54 -0.03 -14.87
C ALA A 112 -13.07 -1.41 -15.33
N LEU A 113 -13.82 -2.13 -14.49
CA LEU A 113 -14.34 -3.46 -14.82
C LEU A 113 -15.17 -3.44 -16.10
N SER A 114 -14.88 -4.36 -17.01
CA SER A 114 -15.58 -4.56 -18.27
C SER A 114 -15.43 -6.01 -18.76
N GLY A 115 -16.20 -6.38 -19.78
CA GLY A 115 -16.08 -7.68 -20.42
C GLY A 115 -16.22 -8.86 -19.44
N PRO A 116 -15.33 -9.86 -19.51
CA PRO A 116 -15.42 -11.09 -18.71
C PRO A 116 -15.40 -10.84 -17.19
N ALA A 117 -14.73 -9.80 -16.72
CA ALA A 117 -14.66 -9.46 -15.30
C ALA A 117 -16.04 -9.10 -14.69
N LEU A 118 -17.01 -8.70 -15.50
CA LEU A 118 -18.37 -8.43 -15.02
C LEU A 118 -19.13 -9.70 -14.60
N ASN A 119 -18.70 -10.87 -15.06
CA ASN A 119 -19.31 -12.16 -14.73
C ASN A 119 -18.81 -12.74 -13.40
N ALA A 120 -17.72 -12.20 -12.83
CA ALA A 120 -17.24 -12.59 -11.52
C ALA A 120 -18.24 -12.19 -10.41
N SER A 121 -18.13 -12.85 -9.27
CA SER A 121 -18.91 -12.50 -8.06
C SER A 121 -18.05 -11.67 -7.12
N TYR A 122 -18.64 -10.64 -6.55
CA TYR A 122 -17.95 -9.67 -5.71
C TYR A 122 -18.52 -9.60 -4.30
N VAL A 123 -17.66 -9.63 -3.29
CA VAL A 123 -17.98 -9.22 -1.92
C VAL A 123 -17.24 -7.91 -1.68
N THR A 124 -17.92 -6.89 -1.23
CA THR A 124 -17.29 -5.59 -0.92
C THR A 124 -17.89 -4.98 0.33
N ASN A 125 -17.05 -4.43 1.19
CA ASN A 125 -17.51 -3.65 2.33
C ASN A 125 -17.71 -2.16 2.01
N GLY A 126 -17.51 -1.74 0.75
CA GLY A 126 -17.71 -0.36 0.28
C GLY A 126 -19.11 -0.15 -0.31
N VAL A 127 -19.90 0.77 0.27
CA VAL A 127 -21.26 1.05 -0.22
C VAL A 127 -21.27 1.58 -1.64
N ALA A 128 -20.36 2.52 -1.97
CA ALA A 128 -20.25 3.04 -3.33
C ALA A 128 -19.80 1.98 -4.33
N HIS A 129 -18.92 1.05 -3.90
CA HIS A 129 -18.46 -0.08 -4.72
C HIS A 129 -19.63 -1.02 -5.03
N ALA A 130 -20.41 -1.40 -4.00
CA ALA A 130 -21.55 -2.28 -4.17
C ALA A 130 -22.60 -1.68 -5.13
N ARG A 131 -22.91 -0.40 -4.98
CA ARG A 131 -23.82 0.31 -5.87
C ARG A 131 -23.33 0.29 -7.32
N LEU A 132 -22.04 0.62 -7.53
CA LEU A 132 -21.45 0.67 -8.86
C LEU A 132 -21.42 -0.71 -9.54
N LEU A 133 -20.99 -1.74 -8.81
CA LEU A 133 -20.94 -3.11 -9.31
C LEU A 133 -22.35 -3.63 -9.68
N ALA A 134 -23.35 -3.36 -8.83
CA ALA A 134 -24.74 -3.72 -9.10
C ALA A 134 -25.28 -3.01 -10.36
N GLN A 135 -24.96 -1.72 -10.56
CA GLN A 135 -25.32 -0.97 -11.77
C GLN A 135 -24.68 -1.57 -13.04
N LYS A 136 -23.50 -2.17 -12.93
CA LYS A 136 -22.81 -2.88 -14.01
C LYS A 136 -23.34 -4.31 -14.25
N GLY A 137 -24.31 -4.77 -13.45
CA GLY A 137 -24.91 -6.10 -13.56
C GLY A 137 -24.11 -7.21 -12.88
N CYS A 138 -23.08 -6.88 -12.11
CA CYS A 138 -22.31 -7.87 -11.36
C CYS A 138 -23.12 -8.47 -10.22
N ARG A 139 -22.82 -9.73 -9.87
CA ARG A 139 -23.32 -10.35 -8.64
C ARG A 139 -22.54 -9.82 -7.43
N VAL A 140 -23.21 -9.11 -6.52
CA VAL A 140 -22.55 -8.40 -5.41
C VAL A 140 -23.14 -8.82 -4.07
N PHE A 141 -22.25 -9.07 -3.11
CA PHE A 141 -22.56 -9.30 -1.71
C PHE A 141 -22.00 -8.15 -0.88
N LEU A 142 -22.84 -7.56 -0.04
CA LEU A 142 -22.48 -6.48 0.87
C LEU A 142 -22.67 -6.98 2.30
N PRO A 143 -21.61 -7.09 3.14
CA PRO A 143 -21.76 -7.48 4.53
C PRO A 143 -22.55 -6.42 5.30
N GLY A 144 -23.32 -6.84 6.29
CA GLY A 144 -23.93 -5.92 7.26
C GLY A 144 -22.87 -5.39 8.23
N GLY A 145 -23.19 -4.31 8.94
CA GLY A 145 -22.29 -3.73 9.94
C GLY A 145 -22.49 -2.24 10.15
N LEU A 146 -21.52 -1.58 10.77
CA LEU A 146 -21.49 -0.14 10.99
C LEU A 146 -20.94 0.56 9.74
N LEU A 147 -21.69 1.51 9.21
CA LEU A 147 -21.21 2.37 8.12
C LEU A 147 -20.33 3.49 8.69
N ARG A 148 -19.08 3.54 8.26
CA ARG A 148 -18.13 4.60 8.60
C ARG A 148 -18.28 5.76 7.60
N PRO A 149 -18.73 6.96 8.05
CA PRO A 149 -19.08 8.04 7.12
C PRO A 149 -17.91 8.57 6.29
N GLN A 150 -16.67 8.60 6.86
CA GLN A 150 -15.49 9.17 6.18
C GLN A 150 -15.05 8.37 4.96
N THR A 151 -15.23 7.05 4.98
CA THR A 151 -14.75 6.13 3.94
C THR A 151 -15.86 5.41 3.21
N GLU A 152 -17.12 5.53 3.71
CA GLU A 152 -18.29 4.75 3.27
C GLU A 152 -18.03 3.24 3.30
N ALA A 153 -17.19 2.82 4.24
CA ALA A 153 -16.89 1.43 4.49
C ALA A 153 -17.78 0.84 5.58
N ILE A 154 -18.22 -0.40 5.40
CA ILE A 154 -18.89 -1.17 6.43
C ILE A 154 -17.81 -1.88 7.26
N ILE A 155 -17.88 -1.69 8.59
CA ILE A 155 -16.91 -2.16 9.58
C ILE A 155 -17.63 -2.82 10.76
N GLY A 156 -16.84 -3.26 11.75
CA GLY A 156 -17.31 -3.82 13.01
C GLY A 156 -17.53 -5.33 12.98
N ALA A 157 -17.94 -5.89 14.12
CA ALA A 157 -18.01 -7.34 14.35
C ALA A 157 -18.92 -8.08 13.34
N ALA A 158 -20.04 -7.48 12.94
CA ALA A 158 -20.95 -8.10 11.98
C ALA A 158 -20.30 -8.24 10.59
N ALA A 159 -19.55 -7.20 10.15
CA ALA A 159 -18.79 -7.25 8.89
C ALA A 159 -17.70 -8.32 8.93
N LEU A 160 -16.94 -8.38 10.02
CA LEU A 160 -15.92 -9.42 10.24
C LEU A 160 -16.49 -10.82 10.17
N THR A 161 -17.57 -11.08 10.91
CA THR A 161 -18.25 -12.38 10.91
C THR A 161 -18.75 -12.77 9.53
N ALA A 162 -19.34 -11.83 8.78
CA ALA A 162 -19.81 -12.10 7.43
C ALA A 162 -18.65 -12.43 6.47
N ILE A 163 -17.56 -11.67 6.50
CA ILE A 163 -16.38 -11.88 5.63
C ILE A 163 -15.72 -13.23 5.90
N GLN A 164 -15.64 -13.64 7.15
CA GLN A 164 -15.06 -14.92 7.54
C GLN A 164 -15.81 -16.15 7.01
N GLN A 165 -17.07 -16.00 6.58
CA GLN A 165 -17.86 -17.07 5.99
C GLN A 165 -17.55 -17.34 4.51
N TYR A 166 -16.74 -16.49 3.87
CA TYR A 166 -16.38 -16.63 2.47
C TYR A 166 -14.97 -17.19 2.31
N ASN A 167 -14.69 -17.73 1.12
CA ASN A 167 -13.34 -18.01 0.61
C ASN A 167 -13.21 -17.27 -0.73
N PHE A 168 -12.22 -16.42 -0.86
CA PHE A 168 -12.01 -15.62 -2.07
C PHE A 168 -10.96 -16.27 -2.96
N THR A 169 -11.16 -16.23 -4.27
CA THR A 169 -10.10 -16.54 -5.23
C THR A 169 -9.06 -15.41 -5.21
N LYS A 170 -9.54 -14.16 -5.21
CA LYS A 170 -8.68 -12.98 -5.14
C LYS A 170 -9.26 -11.91 -4.21
N ALA A 171 -8.37 -11.18 -3.54
CA ALA A 171 -8.73 -9.97 -2.81
C ALA A 171 -7.97 -8.77 -3.39
N PHE A 172 -8.69 -7.70 -3.73
CA PHE A 172 -8.12 -6.43 -4.12
C PHE A 172 -8.33 -5.42 -3.00
N MET A 173 -7.25 -4.91 -2.46
CA MET A 173 -7.26 -4.05 -1.27
C MET A 173 -6.49 -2.76 -1.49
N GLY A 174 -6.90 -1.71 -0.79
CA GLY A 174 -6.13 -0.49 -0.64
C GLY A 174 -5.33 -0.49 0.66
N ALA A 175 -4.24 0.28 0.68
CA ALA A 175 -3.54 0.66 1.89
C ALA A 175 -3.26 2.17 1.87
N ASN A 176 -3.18 2.79 3.05
CA ASN A 176 -2.79 4.18 3.17
C ASN A 176 -1.27 4.32 3.21
N GLY A 177 -0.57 3.34 3.77
CA GLY A 177 0.87 3.28 3.85
C GLY A 177 1.43 1.89 3.57
N VAL A 178 2.63 1.86 2.98
CA VAL A 178 3.42 0.66 2.68
C VAL A 178 4.86 0.92 3.10
N ALA A 179 5.36 0.22 4.11
CA ALA A 179 6.71 0.42 4.62
C ALA A 179 7.43 -0.89 4.93
N LEU A 180 8.75 -0.92 4.71
CA LEU A 180 9.57 -2.14 4.88
C LEU A 180 9.49 -2.75 6.28
N GLY A 181 9.38 -1.90 7.32
CA GLY A 181 9.31 -2.37 8.72
C GLY A 181 7.90 -2.49 9.29
N SER A 182 6.89 -1.91 8.64
CA SER A 182 5.51 -1.83 9.16
C SER A 182 4.48 -2.54 8.30
N GLY A 183 4.89 -3.04 7.13
CA GLY A 183 3.96 -3.70 6.19
C GLY A 183 2.95 -2.73 5.58
N PHE A 184 1.73 -3.20 5.39
CA PHE A 184 0.60 -2.42 4.92
C PHE A 184 -0.16 -1.82 6.10
N THR A 185 -0.42 -0.51 6.04
CA THR A 185 -1.04 0.23 7.16
C THR A 185 -2.21 1.10 6.71
N THR A 186 -3.10 1.40 7.65
CA THR A 186 -4.27 2.27 7.46
C THR A 186 -4.52 3.08 8.75
N PRO A 187 -5.22 4.23 8.72
CA PRO A 187 -5.48 5.01 9.93
C PRO A 187 -6.38 4.30 10.95
N ASP A 188 -7.37 3.56 10.50
CA ASP A 188 -8.44 3.03 11.32
C ASP A 188 -8.26 1.53 11.62
N PRO A 189 -8.26 1.12 12.93
CA PRO A 189 -8.06 -0.27 13.31
C PRO A 189 -9.24 -1.19 12.94
N GLU A 190 -10.47 -0.69 12.87
CA GLU A 190 -11.60 -1.50 12.46
C GLU A 190 -11.57 -1.78 10.94
N GLU A 191 -11.14 -0.80 10.14
CA GLU A 191 -10.86 -1.05 8.71
C GLU A 191 -9.70 -2.02 8.52
N ALA A 192 -8.62 -1.88 9.30
CA ALA A 192 -7.50 -2.82 9.27
C ALA A 192 -7.96 -4.26 9.55
N ALA A 193 -8.81 -4.44 10.57
CA ALA A 193 -9.35 -5.75 10.94
C ALA A 193 -10.19 -6.38 9.80
N VAL A 194 -11.05 -5.59 9.13
CA VAL A 194 -11.84 -6.05 7.99
C VAL A 194 -10.95 -6.46 6.82
N LYS A 195 -9.92 -5.66 6.50
CA LYS A 195 -8.94 -5.98 5.46
C LYS A 195 -8.17 -7.26 5.79
N ALA A 196 -7.68 -7.40 7.01
CA ALA A 196 -6.97 -8.59 7.47
C ALA A 196 -7.85 -9.85 7.41
N ALA A 197 -9.13 -9.75 7.80
CA ALA A 197 -10.07 -10.86 7.69
C ALA A 197 -10.27 -11.32 6.24
N ALA A 198 -10.42 -10.39 5.31
CA ALA A 198 -10.54 -10.70 3.89
C ALA A 198 -9.26 -11.31 3.31
N LEU A 199 -8.10 -10.76 3.69
CA LEU A 199 -6.79 -11.28 3.32
C LEU A 199 -6.61 -12.75 3.70
N HIS A 200 -6.93 -13.09 4.95
CA HIS A 200 -6.84 -14.46 5.46
C HIS A 200 -7.75 -15.47 4.74
N ARG A 201 -8.78 -14.98 4.06
CA ARG A 201 -9.75 -15.79 3.31
C ARG A 201 -9.49 -15.81 1.81
N ALA A 202 -8.46 -15.13 1.32
CA ALA A 202 -8.11 -15.02 -0.08
C ALA A 202 -6.96 -15.97 -0.44
N ARG A 203 -7.03 -16.60 -1.62
CA ARG A 203 -5.94 -17.40 -2.20
C ARG A 203 -4.84 -16.50 -2.75
N GLU A 204 -5.23 -15.37 -3.33
CA GLU A 204 -4.32 -14.33 -3.82
C GLU A 204 -4.80 -12.97 -3.30
N ALA A 205 -3.87 -12.15 -2.83
CA ALA A 205 -4.16 -10.80 -2.37
C ALA A 205 -3.31 -9.78 -3.12
N TRP A 206 -3.96 -8.73 -3.63
CA TRP A 206 -3.35 -7.65 -4.37
C TRP A 206 -3.65 -6.31 -3.68
N PHE A 207 -2.59 -5.61 -3.26
CA PHE A 207 -2.70 -4.24 -2.77
C PHE A 207 -2.52 -3.26 -3.92
N LEU A 208 -3.57 -2.46 -4.19
CA LEU A 208 -3.59 -1.43 -5.21
C LEU A 208 -3.11 -0.12 -4.59
N VAL A 209 -1.84 0.19 -4.75
CA VAL A 209 -1.19 1.35 -4.12
C VAL A 209 -0.40 2.16 -5.12
N ASP A 210 -0.64 3.46 -5.17
CA ASP A 210 0.18 4.37 -5.95
C ASP A 210 1.52 4.66 -5.26
N ASP A 211 2.47 5.21 -6.01
CA ASP A 211 3.84 5.49 -5.56
C ASP A 211 3.91 6.41 -4.33
N THR A 212 2.90 7.25 -4.08
CA THR A 212 2.85 8.14 -2.91
C THR A 212 2.61 7.42 -1.60
N LYS A 213 2.19 6.14 -1.62
CA LYS A 213 1.89 5.34 -0.43
C LYS A 213 3.11 4.64 0.15
N PHE A 214 4.18 4.53 -0.63
CA PHE A 214 5.41 3.92 -0.15
C PHE A 214 6.10 4.80 0.89
N ALA A 215 6.77 4.16 1.84
CA ALA A 215 7.41 4.77 3.00
C ALA A 215 6.46 5.58 3.92
N GLN A 216 5.13 5.42 3.79
CA GLN A 216 4.15 5.97 4.71
C GLN A 216 3.77 4.93 5.76
N VAL A 217 3.55 5.36 7.01
CA VAL A 217 3.12 4.50 8.11
C VAL A 217 1.92 5.13 8.80
N TYR A 218 0.90 4.32 9.03
CA TYR A 218 -0.32 4.70 9.76
C TYR A 218 -0.51 3.82 11.00
N PRO A 219 -1.35 4.25 11.99
CA PRO A 219 -1.46 3.59 13.29
C PRO A 219 -1.86 2.12 13.26
N ALA A 220 -2.72 1.72 12.33
CA ALA A 220 -3.24 0.36 12.28
C ALA A 220 -2.54 -0.46 11.20
N VAL A 221 -1.94 -1.58 11.60
CA VAL A 221 -1.32 -2.55 10.69
C VAL A 221 -2.41 -3.46 10.12
N ILE A 222 -2.40 -3.62 8.80
CA ILE A 222 -3.26 -4.58 8.09
C ILE A 222 -2.57 -5.95 8.08
N CYS A 223 -1.34 -5.99 7.60
CA CYS A 223 -0.52 -7.20 7.50
C CYS A 223 0.92 -6.85 7.13
N ASP A 224 1.80 -7.85 7.18
CA ASP A 224 3.17 -7.77 6.70
C ASP A 224 3.24 -7.74 5.16
N LEU A 225 4.37 -7.27 4.62
CA LEU A 225 4.58 -7.19 3.16
C LEU A 225 4.49 -8.54 2.45
N HIS A 226 4.88 -9.63 3.11
CA HIS A 226 4.82 -10.99 2.52
C HIS A 226 3.39 -11.50 2.30
N SER A 227 2.40 -10.88 2.92
CA SER A 227 1.02 -11.36 2.94
C SER A 227 0.23 -11.05 1.68
N GLY A 228 0.74 -10.18 0.79
CA GLY A 228 0.06 -9.85 -0.46
C GLY A 228 0.97 -9.19 -1.47
N ALA A 229 0.66 -9.38 -2.75
CA ALA A 229 1.35 -8.73 -3.86
C ALA A 229 0.96 -7.25 -3.97
N ILE A 230 1.83 -6.46 -4.57
CA ILE A 230 1.59 -5.04 -4.85
C ILE A 230 1.37 -4.83 -6.35
N LEU A 231 0.32 -4.10 -6.69
CA LEU A 231 0.12 -3.52 -8.01
C LEU A 231 0.23 -2.00 -7.89
N THR A 232 1.20 -1.40 -8.59
CA THR A 232 1.54 0.02 -8.47
C THR A 232 1.88 0.63 -9.82
N ASN A 233 1.77 1.96 -9.94
CA ASN A 233 2.29 2.69 -11.10
C ASN A 233 3.82 2.73 -11.11
N LYS A 234 4.45 2.79 -9.91
CA LYS A 234 5.91 2.84 -9.78
C LYS A 234 6.33 2.39 -8.38
N CYS A 235 7.32 1.52 -8.29
CA CYS A 235 7.97 1.16 -7.03
C CYS A 235 9.19 2.07 -6.80
N PRO A 236 9.17 2.98 -5.82
CA PRO A 236 10.25 3.96 -5.63
C PRO A 236 11.53 3.35 -5.06
N ASN A 237 11.46 2.15 -4.46
CA ASN A 237 12.60 1.49 -3.85
C ASN A 237 12.59 -0.01 -4.16
N PRO A 238 13.59 -0.53 -4.91
CA PRO A 238 13.65 -1.94 -5.31
C PRO A 238 13.76 -2.92 -4.13
N LYS A 239 14.12 -2.46 -2.92
CA LYS A 239 14.15 -3.31 -1.71
C LYS A 239 12.79 -3.95 -1.40
N TYR A 240 11.67 -3.31 -1.73
CA TYR A 240 10.34 -3.89 -1.53
C TYR A 240 10.16 -5.22 -2.27
N ARG A 241 10.82 -5.42 -3.41
CA ARG A 241 10.77 -6.67 -4.19
C ARG A 241 11.40 -7.88 -3.49
N GLN A 242 12.16 -7.65 -2.42
CA GLN A 242 12.72 -8.73 -1.58
C GLN A 242 11.66 -9.33 -0.64
N TYR A 243 10.57 -8.59 -0.41
CA TYR A 243 9.54 -8.94 0.57
C TYR A 243 8.21 -9.34 -0.07
N THR A 244 7.93 -8.87 -1.27
CA THR A 244 6.67 -9.19 -1.96
C THR A 244 6.81 -9.07 -3.48
N LEU A 245 5.90 -9.75 -4.19
CA LEU A 245 5.73 -9.59 -5.63
C LEU A 245 5.22 -8.17 -5.92
N ILE A 246 5.90 -7.46 -6.81
CA ILE A 246 5.49 -6.13 -7.27
C ILE A 246 5.32 -6.15 -8.78
N LYS A 247 4.10 -5.88 -9.22
CA LYS A 247 3.76 -5.62 -10.62
C LYS A 247 3.61 -4.11 -10.80
N GLU A 248 4.40 -3.54 -11.69
CA GLU A 248 4.26 -2.13 -12.10
C GLU A 248 3.41 -2.05 -13.36
N THR A 249 2.60 -1.00 -13.43
CA THR A 249 1.85 -0.70 -14.66
C THR A 249 2.73 0.08 -15.61
N GLU A 250 2.66 -0.23 -16.90
CA GLU A 250 3.24 0.62 -17.92
C GLU A 250 2.47 1.96 -17.95
N VAL A 251 3.20 3.07 -17.93
CA VAL A 251 2.65 4.43 -18.01
C VAL A 251 2.67 4.88 -19.47
#